data_23eb655f5ddc5f5c59fd5844990068d5
#
_entry.id   23eb655f5ddc5f5c59fd5844990068d5
#
_cell.length_a   1.000
_cell.length_b   1.000
_cell.length_c   1.000
_cell.angle_alpha   90.00
_cell.angle_beta   90.00
_cell.angle_gamma   90.00
#
_symmetry.space_group_name_H-M   'P 1'
#
loop_
_entity.id
_entity.type
_entity.pdbx_description
1 polymer ?
#
loop_
_entity_poly.entity_id
_entity_poly.type
_entity_poly.pdbx_seq_one_letter_code
_entity_poly.pdbx_strand_id
1 'polypeptide(L)'
;MYTSLPPDDDQPFVISTGHLAAPPQVEALVKAAYQRYKGLDEGKVADYIPALAKVPRELFGVCIVGVDGRSFEIGDSREEFSIQSVSKPFVFALISEAIGTEEARAKVGANATGLPFNSVMAIELNADRTMNPMVNAGAIATTSLAPGDTADAKWRFIRDGLSRFAGRDLAMDDEIYESEAATNQRNRGIARLLEGYERMYFDSLQATDVYTKQCSL
;
A
#
# COMPACT_ATOMS: atom_id res chain seq x y z
N MET A 1 19.56 -14.62 -12.91
CA MET A 1 18.84 -15.29 -14.01
C MET A 1 17.65 -16.02 -13.38
N TYR A 2 16.48 -15.41 -13.37
CA TYR A 2 15.24 -16.07 -12.94
C TYR A 2 14.73 -16.90 -14.12
N THR A 3 14.84 -18.21 -14.01
CA THR A 3 14.11 -19.11 -14.90
C THR A 3 12.65 -19.06 -14.51
N SER A 4 11.84 -18.37 -15.31
CA SER A 4 10.39 -18.50 -15.24
C SER A 4 10.01 -19.94 -15.61
N LEU A 5 9.39 -20.65 -14.68
CA LEU A 5 8.68 -21.87 -15.01
C LEU A 5 7.53 -21.48 -15.96
N PRO A 6 7.31 -22.23 -17.06
CA PRO A 6 6.15 -22.00 -17.93
C PRO A 6 4.88 -22.22 -17.10
N PRO A 7 3.81 -21.44 -17.34
CA PRO A 7 2.53 -21.70 -16.72
C PRO A 7 2.03 -23.09 -17.16
N ASP A 8 1.76 -23.96 -16.21
CA ASP A 8 1.08 -25.22 -16.43
C ASP A 8 -0.42 -24.91 -16.48
N ASP A 9 -0.95 -24.66 -17.68
CA ASP A 9 -2.33 -24.22 -17.92
C ASP A 9 -3.39 -25.27 -17.54
N ASP A 10 -3.00 -26.49 -17.16
CA ASP A 10 -3.90 -27.59 -16.80
C ASP A 10 -3.99 -27.83 -15.28
N GLN A 11 -3.31 -27.05 -14.44
CA GLN A 11 -3.47 -27.18 -13.00
C GLN A 11 -4.72 -26.40 -12.52
N PRO A 12 -5.66 -27.05 -11.82
CA PRO A 12 -6.78 -26.33 -11.23
C PRO A 12 -6.25 -25.26 -10.27
N PHE A 13 -6.79 -24.06 -10.37
CA PHE A 13 -6.43 -22.94 -9.50
C PHE A 13 -6.64 -23.35 -8.04
N VAL A 14 -5.57 -23.78 -7.37
CA VAL A 14 -5.62 -24.19 -5.98
C VAL A 14 -5.54 -22.93 -5.12
N ILE A 15 -6.70 -22.44 -4.67
CA ILE A 15 -6.73 -21.46 -3.60
C ILE A 15 -6.22 -22.17 -2.36
N SER A 16 -5.10 -21.68 -1.79
CA SER A 16 -4.60 -22.19 -0.53
C SER A 16 -5.66 -21.97 0.55
N THR A 17 -6.25 -23.05 1.05
CA THR A 17 -7.28 -23.04 2.10
C THR A 17 -6.68 -23.04 3.51
N GLY A 18 -5.43 -22.62 3.67
CA GLY A 18 -4.86 -22.38 4.98
C GLY A 18 -4.23 -23.58 5.68
N HIS A 19 -3.80 -24.61 4.97
CA HIS A 19 -2.81 -25.54 5.53
C HIS A 19 -1.45 -24.82 5.64
N LEU A 20 -1.38 -23.92 6.63
CA LEU A 20 -0.13 -23.26 6.97
C LEU A 20 0.86 -24.32 7.48
N ALA A 21 2.14 -24.12 7.16
CA ALA A 21 3.21 -24.93 7.71
C ALA A 21 3.13 -24.91 9.25
N ALA A 22 3.54 -26.01 9.88
CA ALA A 22 3.56 -26.07 11.34
C ALA A 22 4.39 -24.92 11.94
N PRO A 23 3.99 -24.33 13.08
CA PRO A 23 4.67 -23.18 13.67
C PRO A 23 6.20 -23.31 13.79
N PRO A 24 6.78 -24.45 14.18
CA PRO A 24 8.24 -24.62 14.20
C PRO A 24 8.89 -24.53 12.82
N GLN A 25 8.19 -24.94 11.77
CA GLN A 25 8.68 -24.84 10.41
C GLN A 25 8.65 -23.39 9.92
N VAL A 26 7.59 -22.63 10.22
CA VAL A 26 7.49 -21.19 9.94
C VAL A 26 8.62 -20.45 10.65
N GLU A 27 8.82 -20.73 11.95
CA GLU A 27 9.89 -20.14 12.74
C GLU A 27 11.28 -20.41 12.14
N ALA A 28 11.55 -21.65 11.74
CA ALA A 28 12.83 -22.02 11.13
C ALA A 28 13.06 -21.30 9.80
N LEU A 29 12.04 -21.20 8.94
CA LEU A 29 12.11 -20.52 7.65
C LEU A 29 12.35 -19.02 7.83
N VAL A 30 11.65 -18.37 8.77
CA VAL A 30 11.82 -16.93 9.02
C VAL A 30 13.20 -16.64 9.59
N LYS A 31 13.69 -17.47 10.54
CA LYS A 31 15.07 -17.36 11.05
C LYS A 31 16.10 -17.50 9.93
N ALA A 32 15.94 -18.48 9.05
CA ALA A 32 16.84 -18.69 7.93
C ALA A 32 16.82 -17.50 6.95
N ALA A 33 15.64 -16.98 6.61
CA ALA A 33 15.49 -15.80 5.76
C ALA A 33 16.13 -14.56 6.42
N TYR A 34 15.85 -14.30 7.69
CA TYR A 34 16.46 -13.20 8.42
C TYR A 34 17.99 -13.28 8.41
N GLN A 35 18.57 -14.43 8.77
CA GLN A 35 20.03 -14.60 8.78
C GLN A 35 20.66 -14.42 7.40
N ARG A 36 19.93 -14.84 6.34
CA ARG A 36 20.40 -14.70 4.96
C ARG A 36 20.44 -13.25 4.49
N TYR A 37 19.47 -12.43 4.90
CA TYR A 37 19.28 -11.10 4.33
C TYR A 37 19.63 -9.93 5.25
N LYS A 38 19.86 -10.16 6.56
CA LYS A 38 20.15 -9.08 7.53
C LYS A 38 21.39 -8.23 7.22
N GLY A 39 22.31 -8.75 6.43
CA GLY A 39 23.54 -8.03 6.02
C GLY A 39 23.47 -7.46 4.61
N LEU A 40 22.31 -7.53 3.94
CA LEU A 40 22.14 -6.99 2.60
C LEU A 40 22.01 -5.46 2.66
N ASP A 41 22.90 -4.75 1.98
CA ASP A 41 22.99 -3.28 1.99
C ASP A 41 22.90 -2.64 0.59
N GLU A 42 22.42 -3.39 -0.41
CA GLU A 42 22.33 -2.94 -1.80
C GLU A 42 21.31 -1.82 -2.03
N GLY A 43 20.36 -1.65 -1.08
CA GLY A 43 19.32 -0.63 -1.15
C GLY A 43 19.74 0.72 -0.56
N LYS A 44 18.81 1.68 -0.65
CA LYS A 44 18.89 2.95 0.07
C LYS A 44 17.53 3.27 0.70
N VAL A 45 17.53 4.11 1.72
CA VAL A 45 16.30 4.64 2.33
C VAL A 45 15.50 5.46 1.30
N ALA A 46 14.21 5.69 1.59
CA ALA A 46 13.30 6.45 0.73
C ALA A 46 13.64 7.96 0.78
N ASP A 47 14.74 8.37 0.14
CA ASP A 47 15.32 9.71 0.19
C ASP A 47 14.53 10.79 -0.56
N TYR A 48 13.50 10.40 -1.30
CA TYR A 48 12.55 11.32 -1.95
C TYR A 48 11.56 11.99 -0.97
N ILE A 49 11.45 11.48 0.27
CA ILE A 49 10.76 12.12 1.39
C ILE A 49 11.83 12.45 2.43
N PRO A 50 12.18 13.75 2.64
CA PRO A 50 13.30 14.13 3.51
C PRO A 50 13.24 13.57 4.94
N ALA A 51 12.05 13.42 5.52
CA ALA A 51 11.89 12.79 6.84
C ALA A 51 12.33 11.32 6.82
N LEU A 52 11.97 10.56 5.79
CA LEU A 52 12.33 9.14 5.66
C LEU A 52 13.82 8.95 5.36
N ALA A 53 14.50 9.94 4.77
CA ALA A 53 15.93 9.91 4.54
C ALA A 53 16.76 9.83 5.83
N LYS A 54 16.17 10.18 6.98
CA LYS A 54 16.82 10.15 8.29
C LYS A 54 16.74 8.79 8.99
N VAL A 55 15.92 7.87 8.47
CA VAL A 55 15.73 6.54 9.09
C VAL A 55 17.01 5.73 9.01
N PRO A 56 17.45 5.07 10.09
CA PRO A 56 18.60 4.18 10.07
C PRO A 56 18.41 3.06 9.04
N ARG A 57 19.34 2.95 8.10
CA ARG A 57 19.26 1.97 7.01
C ARG A 57 19.49 0.52 7.44
N GLU A 58 20.03 0.33 8.64
CA GLU A 58 20.36 -0.97 9.22
C GLU A 58 19.15 -1.70 9.81
N LEU A 59 18.04 -0.98 10.02
CA LEU A 59 16.82 -1.57 10.58
C LEU A 59 16.31 -2.69 9.68
N PHE A 60 16.22 -3.88 10.25
CA PHE A 60 15.68 -5.05 9.58
C PHE A 60 14.93 -5.95 10.57
N GLY A 61 13.65 -6.04 10.40
CA GLY A 61 12.77 -6.86 11.22
C GLY A 61 11.82 -7.72 10.38
N VAL A 62 11.41 -8.86 10.92
CA VAL A 62 10.39 -9.72 10.34
C VAL A 62 9.40 -10.10 11.43
N CYS A 63 8.10 -9.92 11.15
CA CYS A 63 7.02 -10.39 11.99
C CYS A 63 6.01 -11.15 11.14
N ILE A 64 5.60 -12.33 11.58
CA ILE A 64 4.50 -13.10 11.00
C ILE A 64 3.46 -13.32 12.08
N VAL A 65 2.22 -12.96 11.78
CA VAL A 65 1.07 -13.18 12.66
C VAL A 65 0.13 -14.17 12.00
N GLY A 66 -0.15 -15.27 12.69
CA GLY A 66 -1.14 -16.25 12.26
C GLY A 66 -2.58 -15.77 12.52
N VAL A 67 -3.54 -16.37 11.82
CA VAL A 67 -4.98 -16.09 12.03
C VAL A 67 -5.47 -16.47 13.45
N ASP A 68 -4.72 -17.28 14.16
CA ASP A 68 -4.94 -17.65 15.55
C ASP A 68 -4.31 -16.68 16.56
N GLY A 69 -3.72 -15.59 16.09
CA GLY A 69 -3.07 -14.55 16.90
C GLY A 69 -1.66 -14.90 17.36
N ARG A 70 -1.13 -16.09 17.05
CA ARG A 70 0.26 -16.42 17.36
C ARG A 70 1.19 -15.60 16.47
N SER A 71 2.23 -15.00 17.06
CA SER A 71 3.23 -14.23 16.33
C SER A 71 4.61 -14.87 16.45
N PHE A 72 5.38 -14.71 15.40
CA PHE A 72 6.82 -14.95 15.37
C PHE A 72 7.53 -13.67 14.95
N GLU A 73 8.51 -13.25 15.73
CA GLU A 73 9.20 -11.97 15.57
C GLU A 73 10.72 -12.17 15.62
N ILE A 74 11.46 -11.44 14.79
CA ILE A 74 12.92 -11.44 14.79
C ILE A 74 13.47 -10.10 14.28
N GLY A 75 14.62 -9.66 14.83
CA GLY A 75 15.25 -8.39 14.49
C GLY A 75 14.45 -7.20 15.01
N ASP A 76 14.46 -6.10 14.27
CA ASP A 76 13.86 -4.81 14.65
C ASP A 76 12.33 -4.78 14.41
N SER A 77 11.65 -5.92 14.62
CA SER A 77 10.23 -6.10 14.31
C SER A 77 9.28 -5.22 15.14
N ARG A 78 9.79 -4.59 16.20
CA ARG A 78 9.04 -3.69 17.08
C ARG A 78 9.35 -2.22 16.84
N GLU A 79 10.27 -1.93 15.93
CA GLU A 79 10.52 -0.55 15.53
C GLU A 79 9.33 0.01 14.76
N GLU A 80 8.81 1.15 15.19
CA GLU A 80 7.69 1.80 14.52
C GLU A 80 8.13 2.47 13.23
N PHE A 81 7.31 2.39 12.21
CA PHE A 81 7.52 3.03 10.91
C PHE A 81 6.19 3.47 10.30
N SER A 82 6.22 4.48 9.44
CA SER A 82 5.02 4.90 8.72
C SER A 82 4.61 3.86 7.68
N ILE A 83 3.31 3.59 7.59
CA ILE A 83 2.76 2.53 6.74
C ILE A 83 3.03 2.72 5.24
N GLN A 84 3.15 3.97 4.79
CA GLN A 84 3.39 4.33 3.40
C GLN A 84 2.49 3.57 2.41
N SER A 85 3.05 3.07 1.32
CA SER A 85 2.29 2.33 0.29
C SER A 85 1.71 0.99 0.76
N VAL A 86 2.10 0.47 1.92
CA VAL A 86 1.45 -0.71 2.51
C VAL A 86 0.00 -0.41 2.89
N SER A 87 -0.39 0.85 3.06
CA SER A 87 -1.78 1.26 3.27
C SER A 87 -2.73 0.93 2.12
N LYS A 88 -2.23 0.87 0.89
CA LYS A 88 -3.04 0.75 -0.35
C LYS A 88 -3.97 -0.46 -0.37
N PRO A 89 -3.53 -1.71 -0.12
CA PRO A 89 -4.43 -2.86 -0.14
C PRO A 89 -5.51 -2.78 0.93
N PHE A 90 -5.19 -2.25 2.11
CA PHE A 90 -6.16 -2.09 3.19
C PHE A 90 -7.21 -1.03 2.84
N VAL A 91 -6.80 0.11 2.32
CA VAL A 91 -7.74 1.16 1.87
C VAL A 91 -8.59 0.66 0.71
N PHE A 92 -8.03 -0.08 -0.24
CA PHE A 92 -8.82 -0.69 -1.32
C PHE A 92 -9.86 -1.69 -0.78
N ALA A 93 -9.50 -2.48 0.24
CA ALA A 93 -10.46 -3.38 0.90
C ALA A 93 -11.60 -2.60 1.58
N LEU A 94 -11.29 -1.52 2.31
CA LEU A 94 -12.29 -0.64 2.94
C LEU A 94 -13.25 -0.02 1.92
N ILE A 95 -12.72 0.45 0.78
CA ILE A 95 -13.53 1.02 -0.28
C ILE A 95 -14.38 -0.06 -0.94
N SER A 96 -13.82 -1.23 -1.22
CA SER A 96 -14.57 -2.36 -1.78
C SER A 96 -15.71 -2.83 -0.86
N GLU A 97 -15.51 -2.78 0.46
CA GLU A 97 -16.57 -3.04 1.44
C GLU A 97 -17.65 -1.94 1.40
N ALA A 98 -17.25 -0.68 1.25
CA ALA A 98 -18.17 0.46 1.33
C ALA A 98 -19.05 0.64 0.08
N ILE A 99 -18.50 0.43 -1.12
CA ILE A 99 -19.20 0.68 -2.40
C ILE A 99 -19.47 -0.58 -3.21
N GLY A 100 -18.96 -1.74 -2.78
CA GLY A 100 -19.03 -3.00 -3.53
C GLY A 100 -17.80 -3.22 -4.44
N THR A 101 -17.41 -4.49 -4.55
CA THR A 101 -16.18 -4.90 -5.27
C THR A 101 -16.24 -4.61 -6.76
N GLU A 102 -17.39 -4.81 -7.40
CA GLU A 102 -17.58 -4.56 -8.82
C GLU A 102 -17.50 -3.07 -9.15
N GLU A 103 -18.10 -2.21 -8.32
CA GLU A 103 -18.01 -0.77 -8.52
C GLU A 103 -16.60 -0.26 -8.28
N ALA A 104 -15.92 -0.71 -7.23
CA ALA A 104 -14.53 -0.37 -6.95
C ALA A 104 -13.63 -0.77 -8.14
N ARG A 105 -13.80 -1.98 -8.67
CA ARG A 105 -13.08 -2.47 -9.85
C ARG A 105 -13.33 -1.64 -11.10
N ALA A 106 -14.59 -1.28 -11.37
CA ALA A 106 -14.96 -0.48 -12.54
C ALA A 106 -14.36 0.94 -12.46
N LYS A 107 -14.29 1.51 -11.27
CA LYS A 107 -13.77 2.87 -11.05
C LYS A 107 -12.24 2.95 -11.02
N VAL A 108 -11.57 1.95 -10.44
CA VAL A 108 -10.11 1.99 -10.21
C VAL A 108 -9.34 1.04 -11.14
N GLY A 109 -9.97 -0.06 -11.56
CA GLY A 109 -9.31 -1.13 -12.30
C GLY A 109 -8.57 -2.11 -11.36
N ALA A 110 -7.94 -3.12 -11.94
CA ALA A 110 -7.16 -4.12 -11.22
C ALA A 110 -6.00 -4.70 -12.08
N ASN A 111 -5.62 -4.00 -13.14
CA ASN A 111 -4.67 -4.49 -14.12
C ASN A 111 -3.23 -4.19 -13.69
N ALA A 112 -2.31 -5.14 -13.94
CA ALA A 112 -0.89 -4.85 -13.85
C ALA A 112 -0.50 -3.81 -14.93
N THR A 113 0.27 -2.79 -14.54
CA THR A 113 0.67 -1.72 -15.47
C THR A 113 1.97 -2.04 -16.20
N GLY A 114 2.82 -2.90 -15.66
CA GLY A 114 4.17 -3.17 -16.16
C GLY A 114 5.11 -1.95 -16.10
N LEU A 115 4.69 -0.87 -15.44
CA LEU A 115 5.40 0.40 -15.34
C LEU A 115 5.66 0.75 -13.86
N PRO A 116 6.59 1.69 -13.58
CA PRO A 116 6.84 2.15 -12.22
C PRO A 116 5.56 2.64 -11.53
N PHE A 117 5.48 2.42 -10.22
CA PHE A 117 4.30 2.71 -9.37
C PHE A 117 3.80 4.17 -9.42
N ASN A 118 4.65 5.10 -9.84
CA ASN A 118 4.38 6.54 -9.96
C ASN A 118 4.38 7.02 -11.43
N SER A 119 4.19 6.11 -12.39
CA SER A 119 4.21 6.42 -13.82
C SER A 119 2.92 7.12 -14.25
N VAL A 120 3.07 8.27 -14.90
CA VAL A 120 1.98 8.97 -15.60
C VAL A 120 1.60 8.23 -16.88
N MET A 121 2.57 7.63 -17.57
CA MET A 121 2.33 6.85 -18.79
C MET A 121 1.40 5.66 -18.57
N ALA A 122 1.35 5.12 -17.36
CA ALA A 122 0.41 4.04 -17.03
C ALA A 122 -1.05 4.47 -17.20
N ILE A 123 -1.37 5.76 -16.98
CA ILE A 123 -2.70 6.35 -17.22
C ILE A 123 -2.94 6.49 -18.72
N GLU A 124 -1.97 7.06 -19.45
CA GLU A 124 -2.10 7.37 -20.85
C GLU A 124 -2.23 6.14 -21.74
N LEU A 125 -1.54 5.05 -21.39
CA LEU A 125 -1.56 3.80 -22.14
C LEU A 125 -2.81 2.95 -21.88
N ASN A 126 -3.57 3.23 -20.81
CA ASN A 126 -4.80 2.51 -20.51
C ASN A 126 -5.99 3.21 -21.19
N ALA A 127 -6.71 2.47 -22.05
CA ALA A 127 -7.83 3.03 -22.81
C ALA A 127 -8.94 3.61 -21.91
N ASP A 128 -9.23 2.92 -20.79
CA ASP A 128 -10.26 3.33 -19.85
C ASP A 128 -9.76 4.34 -18.81
N ARG A 129 -8.48 4.69 -18.83
CA ARG A 129 -7.83 5.54 -17.82
C ARG A 129 -7.96 5.01 -16.39
N THR A 130 -8.47 3.79 -16.23
CA THR A 130 -8.46 3.06 -14.97
C THR A 130 -7.09 2.41 -14.77
N MET A 131 -6.77 2.07 -13.54
CA MET A 131 -5.48 1.49 -13.26
C MET A 131 -5.54 0.34 -12.27
N ASN A 132 -4.70 0.42 -11.32
CA ASN A 132 -4.49 -0.57 -10.29
C ASN A 132 -4.40 0.17 -8.95
N PRO A 133 -5.13 -0.24 -7.92
CA PRO A 133 -5.11 0.43 -6.62
C PRO A 133 -3.74 0.38 -5.92
N MET A 134 -2.82 -0.46 -6.40
CA MET A 134 -1.46 -0.60 -5.82
C MET A 134 -0.44 0.37 -6.42
N VAL A 135 -0.77 1.08 -7.50
CA VAL A 135 0.06 2.19 -8.03
C VAL A 135 -0.50 3.53 -7.54
N ASN A 136 0.32 4.59 -7.50
CA ASN A 136 -0.09 5.87 -6.90
C ASN A 136 -1.36 6.46 -7.51
N ALA A 137 -1.49 6.43 -8.82
CA ALA A 137 -2.67 6.97 -9.49
C ALA A 137 -3.96 6.23 -9.09
N GLY A 138 -3.95 4.90 -9.11
CA GLY A 138 -5.09 4.11 -8.65
C GLY A 138 -5.34 4.23 -7.15
N ALA A 139 -4.29 4.36 -6.33
CA ALA A 139 -4.44 4.55 -4.89
C ALA A 139 -5.08 5.91 -4.54
N ILE A 140 -4.69 6.99 -5.22
CA ILE A 140 -5.28 8.32 -5.05
C ILE A 140 -6.76 8.31 -5.49
N ALA A 141 -7.05 7.67 -6.64
CA ALA A 141 -8.44 7.48 -7.08
C ALA A 141 -9.25 6.67 -6.06
N THR A 142 -8.68 5.59 -5.50
CA THR A 142 -9.30 4.80 -4.43
C THR A 142 -9.60 5.64 -3.20
N THR A 143 -8.64 6.44 -2.74
CA THR A 143 -8.83 7.34 -1.60
C THR A 143 -9.97 8.34 -1.84
N SER A 144 -10.11 8.85 -3.07
CA SER A 144 -11.18 9.77 -3.44
C SER A 144 -12.59 9.17 -3.32
N LEU A 145 -12.71 7.83 -3.38
CA LEU A 145 -13.95 7.09 -3.21
C LEU A 145 -14.37 6.89 -1.75
N ALA A 146 -13.52 7.23 -0.79
CA ALA A 146 -13.85 7.04 0.63
C ALA A 146 -15.18 7.76 0.96
N PRO A 147 -16.05 7.15 1.77
CA PRO A 147 -17.30 7.77 2.20
C PRO A 147 -17.13 9.12 2.89
N GLY A 148 -18.07 10.01 2.69
CA GLY A 148 -18.12 11.35 3.27
C GLY A 148 -17.94 12.48 2.26
N ASP A 149 -18.53 13.63 2.55
CA ASP A 149 -18.59 14.80 1.65
C ASP A 149 -17.47 15.80 1.88
N THR A 150 -16.63 15.57 2.87
CA THR A 150 -15.48 16.43 3.20
C THR A 150 -14.19 15.62 3.31
N ALA A 151 -13.06 16.30 3.12
CA ALA A 151 -11.73 15.68 3.31
C ALA A 151 -11.57 15.07 4.71
N ASP A 152 -12.08 15.76 5.75
CA ASP A 152 -12.02 15.28 7.14
C ASP A 152 -12.89 14.03 7.36
N ALA A 153 -14.06 13.94 6.71
CA ALA A 153 -14.90 12.75 6.81
C ALA A 153 -14.22 11.54 6.12
N LYS A 154 -13.66 11.74 4.93
CA LYS A 154 -12.88 10.72 4.21
C LYS A 154 -11.65 10.28 4.99
N TRP A 155 -10.92 11.23 5.56
CA TRP A 155 -9.77 10.95 6.42
C TRP A 155 -10.14 10.10 7.63
N ARG A 156 -11.19 10.48 8.37
CA ARG A 156 -11.68 9.69 9.51
C ARG A 156 -12.03 8.27 9.11
N PHE A 157 -12.78 8.08 8.02
CA PHE A 157 -13.15 6.76 7.51
C PHE A 157 -11.90 5.89 7.27
N ILE A 158 -10.89 6.43 6.61
CA ILE A 158 -9.65 5.71 6.28
C ILE A 158 -8.85 5.42 7.55
N ARG A 159 -8.60 6.41 8.39
CA ARG A 159 -7.83 6.25 9.64
C ARG A 159 -8.49 5.20 10.55
N ASP A 160 -9.78 5.33 10.77
CA ASP A 160 -10.53 4.42 11.64
C ASP A 160 -10.56 3.00 11.06
N GLY A 161 -10.65 2.87 9.72
CA GLY A 161 -10.53 1.60 9.03
C GLY A 161 -9.15 0.95 9.18
N LEU A 162 -8.09 1.71 8.97
CA LEU A 162 -6.70 1.24 9.15
C LEU A 162 -6.43 0.90 10.63
N SER A 163 -6.97 1.66 11.57
CA SER A 163 -6.88 1.36 13.01
C SER A 163 -7.55 0.03 13.36
N ARG A 164 -8.69 -0.28 12.74
CA ARG A 164 -9.33 -1.60 12.91
C ARG A 164 -8.43 -2.74 12.41
N PHE A 165 -7.77 -2.60 11.26
CA PHE A 165 -6.81 -3.57 10.77
C PHE A 165 -5.59 -3.71 11.68
N ALA A 166 -5.12 -2.62 12.26
CA ALA A 166 -4.00 -2.62 13.20
C ALA A 166 -4.35 -3.16 14.61
N GLY A 167 -5.65 -3.25 14.95
CA GLY A 167 -6.12 -3.62 16.29
C GLY A 167 -5.78 -2.58 17.36
N ARG A 168 -5.42 -1.36 16.95
CA ARG A 168 -5.11 -0.21 17.83
C ARG A 168 -5.42 1.10 17.11
N ASP A 169 -5.58 2.18 17.86
CA ASP A 169 -5.67 3.51 17.26
C ASP A 169 -4.33 3.89 16.63
N LEU A 170 -4.40 4.31 15.39
CA LEU A 170 -3.25 4.83 14.66
C LEU A 170 -3.24 6.35 14.73
N ALA A 171 -2.07 6.92 15.01
CA ALA A 171 -1.80 8.35 14.96
C ALA A 171 -0.95 8.68 13.73
N MET A 172 -1.22 9.81 13.12
CA MET A 172 -0.43 10.33 12.02
C MET A 172 0.90 10.86 12.56
N ASP A 173 1.99 10.56 11.87
CA ASP A 173 3.28 11.20 12.09
C ASP A 173 3.30 12.54 11.35
N ASP A 174 3.22 13.64 12.10
CA ASP A 174 3.13 14.98 11.53
C ASP A 174 4.41 15.38 10.77
N GLU A 175 5.61 14.96 11.22
CA GLU A 175 6.87 15.25 10.53
C GLU A 175 6.91 14.57 9.16
N ILE A 176 6.52 13.31 9.09
CA ILE A 176 6.46 12.57 7.83
C ILE A 176 5.41 13.15 6.91
N TYR A 177 4.21 13.44 7.43
CA TYR A 177 3.14 14.06 6.66
C TYR A 177 3.55 15.41 6.05
N GLU A 178 4.08 16.33 6.85
CA GLU A 178 4.52 17.65 6.38
C GLU A 178 5.62 17.52 5.33
N SER A 179 6.60 16.65 5.56
CA SER A 179 7.70 16.40 4.65
C SER A 179 7.23 15.84 3.31
N GLU A 180 6.30 14.89 3.30
CA GLU A 180 5.72 14.34 2.08
C GLU A 180 4.80 15.34 1.39
N ALA A 181 3.95 16.06 2.13
CA ALA A 181 3.05 17.07 1.59
C ALA A 181 3.81 18.19 0.86
N ALA A 182 5.00 18.57 1.35
CA ALA A 182 5.86 19.56 0.72
C ALA A 182 6.51 19.05 -0.59
N THR A 183 6.65 17.73 -0.78
CA THR A 183 7.40 17.13 -1.90
C THR A 183 6.54 16.30 -2.85
N ASN A 184 5.22 16.21 -2.64
CA ASN A 184 4.31 15.33 -3.38
C ASN A 184 3.79 15.89 -4.73
N GLN A 185 4.55 16.77 -5.39
CA GLN A 185 4.13 17.44 -6.64
C GLN A 185 3.72 16.45 -7.73
N ARG A 186 4.41 15.30 -7.82
CA ARG A 186 4.06 14.25 -8.79
C ARG A 186 2.67 13.67 -8.52
N ASN A 187 2.34 13.38 -7.28
CA ASN A 187 1.02 12.85 -6.90
C ASN A 187 -0.09 13.87 -7.19
N ARG A 188 0.16 15.16 -6.93
CA ARG A 188 -0.76 16.25 -7.29
C ARG A 188 -0.97 16.34 -8.80
N GLY A 189 0.09 16.22 -9.59
CA GLY A 189 0.01 16.18 -11.06
C GLY A 189 -0.79 14.99 -11.57
N ILE A 190 -0.57 13.79 -11.00
CA ILE A 190 -1.33 12.57 -11.29
C ILE A 190 -2.82 12.78 -10.96
N ALA A 191 -3.15 13.33 -9.81
CA ALA A 191 -4.52 13.57 -9.39
C ALA A 191 -5.26 14.55 -10.33
N ARG A 192 -4.60 15.62 -10.76
CA ARG A 192 -5.15 16.57 -11.74
C ARG A 192 -5.35 15.95 -13.12
N LEU A 193 -4.45 15.06 -13.55
CA LEU A 193 -4.62 14.33 -14.80
C LEU A 193 -5.84 13.39 -14.73
N LEU A 194 -5.98 12.65 -13.64
CA LEU A 194 -7.13 11.76 -13.40
C LEU A 194 -8.44 12.55 -13.31
N GLU A 195 -8.43 13.73 -12.70
CA GLU A 195 -9.59 14.63 -12.66
C GLU A 195 -10.03 15.03 -14.08
N GLY A 196 -9.07 15.38 -14.95
CA GLY A 196 -9.34 15.68 -16.36
C GLY A 196 -9.92 14.50 -17.15
N TYR A 197 -9.69 13.27 -16.71
CA TYR A 197 -10.27 12.04 -17.28
C TYR A 197 -11.52 11.54 -16.53
N GLU A 198 -12.07 12.35 -15.61
CA GLU A 198 -13.23 11.98 -14.79
C GLU A 198 -12.99 10.70 -13.95
N ARG A 199 -11.75 10.49 -13.55
CA ARG A 199 -11.32 9.35 -12.71
C ARG A 199 -10.97 9.75 -11.27
N MET A 200 -11.39 10.95 -10.86
CA MET A 200 -11.42 11.38 -9.47
C MET A 200 -12.87 11.54 -9.02
N TYR A 201 -13.17 11.07 -7.82
CA TYR A 201 -14.52 11.01 -7.25
C TYR A 201 -14.71 11.98 -6.08
N PHE A 202 -13.74 12.86 -5.92
CA PHE A 202 -13.70 13.97 -4.97
C PHE A 202 -12.66 14.99 -5.48
N ASP A 203 -12.61 16.19 -4.89
CA ASP A 203 -11.58 17.19 -5.24
C ASP A 203 -10.19 16.56 -5.24
N SER A 204 -9.47 16.70 -6.33
CA SER A 204 -8.23 15.97 -6.57
C SER A 204 -7.11 16.33 -5.60
N LEU A 205 -7.03 17.59 -5.18
CA LEU A 205 -5.99 18.03 -4.24
C LEU A 205 -6.31 17.62 -2.80
N GLN A 206 -7.59 17.70 -2.41
CA GLN A 206 -8.01 17.23 -1.09
C GLN A 206 -7.89 15.70 -0.98
N ALA A 207 -8.23 14.96 -2.04
CA ALA A 207 -8.01 13.51 -2.08
C ALA A 207 -6.53 13.15 -1.99
N THR A 208 -5.65 13.92 -2.65
CA THR A 208 -4.19 13.73 -2.54
C THR A 208 -3.69 14.02 -1.13
N ASP A 209 -4.24 15.01 -0.45
CA ASP A 209 -3.92 15.31 0.94
C ASP A 209 -4.32 14.15 1.87
N VAL A 210 -5.53 13.63 1.72
CA VAL A 210 -6.00 12.45 2.48
C VAL A 210 -5.12 11.23 2.18
N TYR A 211 -4.71 11.03 0.92
CA TYR A 211 -3.77 9.97 0.55
C TYR A 211 -2.40 10.14 1.22
N THR A 212 -1.88 11.37 1.32
CA THR A 212 -0.61 11.64 2.02
C THR A 212 -0.75 11.34 3.52
N LYS A 213 -1.86 11.75 4.15
CA LYS A 213 -2.16 11.43 5.55
C LYS A 213 -2.21 9.91 5.81
N GLN A 214 -2.85 9.14 4.91
CA GLN A 214 -2.89 7.68 5.09
C GLN A 214 -1.52 7.01 4.97
N CYS A 215 -0.60 7.58 4.18
CA CYS A 215 0.78 7.10 4.09
C CYS A 215 1.59 7.38 5.35
N SER A 216 1.22 8.41 6.11
CA SER A 216 1.94 8.91 7.29
C SER A 216 1.40 8.34 8.62
N LEU A 217 0.53 7.32 8.57
CA LEU A 217 0.07 6.57 9.75
C LEU A 217 1.13 5.60 10.24
#